data_b35ec37883931027812352fcafdb4133
#
_entry.id   b35ec37883931027812352fcafdb4133
#
_cell.length_a   1.000
_cell.length_b   1.000
_cell.length_c   1.000
_cell.angle_alpha   90.00
_cell.angle_beta   90.00
_cell.angle_gamma   90.00
#
_symmetry.space_group_name_H-M   'P 1'
#
loop_
_entity.id
_entity.type
_entity.pdbx_description
1 polymer ?
#
loop_
_entity_poly.entity_id
_entity_poly.type
_entity_poly.pdbx_seq_one_letter_code
_entity_poly.pdbx_strand_id
1 'polypeptide(L)'
;LDKVIQEYSYHSVSEIKVILERVPALKTIGLQERLKILSGFAIELRKKKESLALLITEETGKPISDALAEIQKSIDALEFIALNAEAYLSYEKSSQLERFSGSIIRDPLGCILTVMPYNYPLWQLVRILGSALVLGNPILLKHSEVTAGVAHAIENIFRDLDSYFLQNIRIPVSGFETLIADKRIRA
;
A
#
# COMPACT_ATOMS: atom_id res chain seq x y z
N LEU A 1 17.69 24.84 8.19
CA LEU A 1 17.37 23.59 8.87
C LEU A 1 18.04 22.41 8.17
N ASP A 2 19.40 22.36 8.26
CA ASP A 2 20.21 21.33 7.56
C ASP A 2 20.54 20.15 8.48
N LYS A 3 19.51 19.63 9.18
CA LYS A 3 19.69 18.46 10.05
C LYS A 3 19.25 17.21 9.29
N VAL A 4 20.18 16.27 9.07
CA VAL A 4 19.83 14.93 8.62
C VAL A 4 19.00 14.25 9.70
N ILE A 5 17.77 13.84 9.36
CA ILE A 5 16.87 13.14 10.28
C ILE A 5 17.29 11.67 10.36
N GLN A 6 17.43 11.03 9.19
CA GLN A 6 17.88 9.65 9.07
C GLN A 6 18.35 9.39 7.64
N GLU A 7 19.29 8.45 7.47
CA GLU A 7 19.76 7.98 6.17
C GLU A 7 19.18 6.61 5.83
N TYR A 8 18.78 6.45 4.57
CA TYR A 8 18.24 5.19 4.04
C TYR A 8 19.01 4.79 2.78
N SER A 9 19.63 3.64 2.81
CA SER A 9 20.34 3.11 1.65
C SER A 9 19.38 2.67 0.54
N TYR A 10 19.78 2.79 -0.71
CA TYR A 10 19.08 2.14 -1.82
C TYR A 10 19.21 0.63 -1.72
N HIS A 11 18.18 -0.07 -2.17
CA HIS A 11 18.26 -1.51 -2.33
C HIS A 11 19.18 -1.88 -3.49
N SER A 12 19.98 -2.91 -3.27
CA SER A 12 20.76 -3.57 -4.30
C SER A 12 19.82 -4.33 -5.28
N VAL A 13 20.32 -4.64 -6.47
CA VAL A 13 19.60 -5.44 -7.45
C VAL A 13 19.19 -6.80 -6.90
N SER A 14 20.05 -7.42 -6.07
CA SER A 14 19.75 -8.70 -5.42
C SER A 14 18.59 -8.62 -4.42
N GLU A 15 18.53 -7.56 -3.61
CA GLU A 15 17.43 -7.33 -2.66
C GLU A 15 16.12 -7.10 -3.39
N ILE A 16 16.11 -6.29 -4.45
CA ILE A 16 14.91 -6.06 -5.27
C ILE A 16 14.43 -7.38 -5.88
N LYS A 17 15.34 -8.23 -6.37
CA LYS A 17 14.99 -9.54 -6.91
C LYS A 17 14.29 -10.41 -5.86
N VAL A 18 14.80 -10.48 -4.65
CA VAL A 18 14.19 -11.21 -3.53
C VAL A 18 12.81 -10.67 -3.19
N ILE A 19 12.63 -9.35 -3.15
CA ILE A 19 11.33 -8.71 -2.92
C ILE A 19 10.33 -9.15 -4.00
N LEU A 20 10.71 -9.05 -5.27
CA LEU A 20 9.87 -9.41 -6.39
C LEU A 20 9.54 -10.91 -6.48
N GLU A 21 10.39 -11.80 -5.97
CA GLU A 21 10.13 -13.24 -5.90
C GLU A 21 9.05 -13.61 -4.87
N ARG A 22 8.85 -12.80 -3.84
CA ARG A 22 7.81 -13.01 -2.82
C ARG A 22 6.41 -12.65 -3.30
N VAL A 23 6.30 -11.72 -4.24
CA VAL A 23 5.02 -11.14 -4.68
C VAL A 23 4.02 -12.17 -5.23
N PRO A 24 4.39 -13.15 -6.08
CA PRO A 24 3.43 -14.10 -6.63
C PRO A 24 2.69 -14.94 -5.58
N ALA A 25 3.36 -15.28 -4.48
CA ALA A 25 2.78 -16.09 -3.41
C ALA A 25 1.61 -15.39 -2.69
N LEU A 26 1.55 -14.06 -2.76
CA LEU A 26 0.55 -13.25 -2.05
C LEU A 26 -0.84 -13.25 -2.72
N LYS A 27 -0.94 -13.69 -3.97
CA LYS A 27 -2.22 -13.78 -4.69
C LYS A 27 -3.19 -14.82 -4.11
N THR A 28 -2.69 -15.77 -3.34
CA THR A 28 -3.48 -16.89 -2.80
C THR A 28 -4.19 -16.59 -1.49
N ILE A 29 -3.94 -15.43 -0.90
CA ILE A 29 -4.54 -15.04 0.37
C ILE A 29 -6.02 -14.70 0.19
N GLY A 30 -6.89 -15.37 0.93
CA GLY A 30 -8.34 -15.19 0.86
C GLY A 30 -8.80 -13.79 1.29
N LEU A 31 -10.03 -13.38 0.87
CA LEU A 31 -10.58 -12.05 1.16
C LEU A 31 -10.60 -11.75 2.67
N GLN A 32 -11.04 -12.70 3.49
CA GLN A 32 -11.14 -12.51 4.94
C GLN A 32 -9.79 -12.18 5.58
N GLU A 33 -8.73 -12.84 5.14
CA GLU A 33 -7.38 -12.56 5.64
C GLU A 33 -6.89 -11.18 5.18
N ARG A 34 -7.18 -10.81 3.93
CA ARG A 34 -6.87 -9.47 3.42
C ARG A 34 -7.60 -8.37 4.19
N LEU A 35 -8.87 -8.60 4.56
CA LEU A 35 -9.64 -7.67 5.39
C LEU A 35 -9.09 -7.55 6.81
N LYS A 36 -8.59 -8.64 7.40
CA LYS A 36 -7.88 -8.58 8.69
C LYS A 36 -6.60 -7.74 8.60
N ILE A 37 -5.81 -7.91 7.53
CA ILE A 37 -4.61 -7.09 7.30
C ILE A 37 -4.99 -5.61 7.16
N LEU A 38 -6.03 -5.31 6.38
CA LEU A 38 -6.48 -3.93 6.16
C LEU A 38 -6.96 -3.28 7.47
N SER A 39 -7.78 -3.98 8.24
CA SER A 39 -8.27 -3.51 9.54
C SER A 39 -7.12 -3.38 10.55
N GLY A 40 -6.20 -4.33 10.55
CA GLY A 40 -5.00 -4.28 11.38
C GLY A 40 -4.13 -3.06 11.05
N PHE A 41 -3.96 -2.73 9.78
CA PHE A 41 -3.25 -1.53 9.37
C PHE A 41 -3.92 -0.24 9.88
N ALA A 42 -5.25 -0.14 9.78
CA ALA A 42 -6.00 1.00 10.32
C ALA A 42 -5.84 1.14 11.85
N ILE A 43 -5.86 0.01 12.57
CA ILE A 43 -5.65 -0.03 14.02
C ILE A 43 -4.23 0.44 14.38
N GLU A 44 -3.20 -0.05 13.68
CA GLU A 44 -1.82 0.36 13.94
C GLU A 44 -1.56 1.83 13.59
N LEU A 45 -2.17 2.34 12.51
CA LEU A 45 -2.14 3.78 12.19
C LEU A 45 -2.74 4.61 13.33
N ARG A 46 -3.85 4.16 13.93
CA ARG A 46 -4.50 4.83 15.06
C ARG A 46 -3.59 4.86 16.29
N LYS A 47 -2.92 3.75 16.60
CA LYS A 47 -1.97 3.66 17.73
C LYS A 47 -0.74 4.54 17.53
N LYS A 48 -0.24 4.61 16.30
CA LYS A 48 0.98 5.35 15.94
C LYS A 48 0.69 6.77 15.41
N LYS A 49 -0.56 7.26 15.53
CA LYS A 49 -1.04 8.49 14.89
C LYS A 49 -0.15 9.70 15.18
N GLU A 50 0.16 9.93 16.44
CA GLU A 50 0.94 11.09 16.87
C GLU A 50 2.40 11.00 16.44
N SER A 51 3.04 9.84 16.62
CA SER A 51 4.43 9.63 16.21
C SER A 51 4.60 9.71 14.69
N LEU A 52 3.64 9.17 13.93
CA LEU A 52 3.65 9.24 12.47
C LEU A 52 3.39 10.67 11.98
N ALA A 53 2.50 11.42 12.65
CA ALA A 53 2.25 12.82 12.32
C ALA A 53 3.48 13.69 12.54
N LEU A 54 4.22 13.47 13.65
CA LEU A 54 5.49 14.15 13.90
C LEU A 54 6.49 13.84 12.79
N LEU A 55 6.64 12.58 12.41
CA LEU A 55 7.54 12.17 11.32
C LEU A 55 7.16 12.82 9.98
N ILE A 56 5.86 12.84 9.64
CA ILE A 56 5.37 13.54 8.42
C ILE A 56 5.73 15.03 8.48
N THR A 57 5.52 15.65 9.63
CA THR A 57 5.88 17.08 9.83
C THR A 57 7.38 17.31 9.68
N GLU A 58 8.20 16.47 10.27
CA GLU A 58 9.66 16.57 10.18
C GLU A 58 10.18 16.40 8.76
N GLU A 59 9.66 15.45 8.01
CA GLU A 59 10.10 15.16 6.66
C GLU A 59 9.55 16.14 5.61
N THR A 60 8.32 16.66 5.79
CA THR A 60 7.65 17.46 4.75
C THR A 60 7.56 18.94 5.07
N GLY A 61 7.77 19.33 6.31
CA GLY A 61 7.49 20.69 6.78
C GLY A 61 6.00 21.04 6.94
N LYS A 62 5.11 20.06 6.77
CA LYS A 62 3.65 20.23 6.92
C LYS A 62 3.29 20.54 8.37
N PRO A 63 2.30 21.42 8.66
CA PRO A 63 1.78 21.61 10.00
C PRO A 63 1.32 20.30 10.65
N ILE A 64 1.59 20.13 11.93
CA ILE A 64 1.22 18.90 12.64
C ILE A 64 -0.29 18.62 12.63
N SER A 65 -1.12 19.66 12.64
CA SER A 65 -2.58 19.55 12.50
C SER A 65 -2.98 18.89 11.19
N ASP A 66 -2.31 19.24 10.09
CA ASP A 66 -2.59 18.73 8.75
C ASP A 66 -2.09 17.29 8.62
N ALA A 67 -0.95 16.97 9.25
CA ALA A 67 -0.45 15.59 9.31
C ALA A 67 -1.40 14.69 10.10
N LEU A 68 -1.90 15.15 11.26
CA LEU A 68 -2.90 14.43 12.05
C LEU A 68 -4.22 14.22 11.28
N ALA A 69 -4.67 15.24 10.54
CA ALA A 69 -5.87 15.16 9.71
C ALA A 69 -5.68 14.19 8.54
N GLU A 70 -4.51 14.16 7.90
CA GLU A 70 -4.17 13.20 6.85
C GLU A 70 -4.25 11.76 7.35
N ILE A 71 -3.66 11.49 8.52
CA ILE A 71 -3.69 10.15 9.12
C ILE A 71 -5.12 9.75 9.48
N GLN A 72 -5.89 10.66 10.09
CA GLN A 72 -7.29 10.36 10.43
C GLN A 72 -8.11 10.02 9.19
N LYS A 73 -8.02 10.84 8.15
CA LYS A 73 -8.68 10.59 6.88
C LYS A 73 -8.27 9.25 6.27
N SER A 74 -7.02 8.87 6.41
CA SER A 74 -6.49 7.59 5.93
C SER A 74 -7.10 6.42 6.69
N ILE A 75 -7.21 6.52 8.01
CA ILE A 75 -7.86 5.53 8.86
C ILE A 75 -9.34 5.36 8.47
N ASP A 76 -10.07 6.46 8.37
CA ASP A 76 -11.50 6.45 8.04
C ASP A 76 -11.75 5.78 6.67
N ALA A 77 -10.89 6.05 5.69
CA ALA A 77 -10.98 5.42 4.37
C ALA A 77 -10.70 3.91 4.41
N LEU A 78 -9.70 3.46 5.17
CA LEU A 78 -9.38 2.05 5.32
C LEU A 78 -10.53 1.29 6.02
N GLU A 79 -11.08 1.86 7.09
CA GLU A 79 -12.22 1.29 7.82
C GLU A 79 -13.47 1.22 6.93
N PHE A 80 -13.73 2.27 6.14
CA PHE A 80 -14.84 2.26 5.17
C PHE A 80 -14.67 1.15 4.13
N ILE A 81 -13.46 0.99 3.56
CA ILE A 81 -13.18 -0.05 2.58
C ILE A 81 -13.34 -1.43 3.21
N ALA A 82 -12.79 -1.65 4.41
CA ALA A 82 -12.89 -2.93 5.11
C ALA A 82 -14.34 -3.33 5.37
N LEU A 83 -15.18 -2.37 5.76
CA LEU A 83 -16.61 -2.61 6.05
C LEU A 83 -17.42 -2.96 4.80
N ASN A 84 -17.09 -2.36 3.66
CA ASN A 84 -17.92 -2.46 2.45
C ASN A 84 -17.35 -3.44 1.39
N ALA A 85 -16.15 -3.96 1.58
CA ALA A 85 -15.44 -4.76 0.58
C ALA A 85 -16.23 -6.00 0.13
N GLU A 86 -16.82 -6.73 1.06
CA GLU A 86 -17.61 -7.92 0.74
C GLU A 86 -18.80 -7.60 -0.17
N ALA A 87 -19.51 -6.52 0.13
CA ALA A 87 -20.64 -6.08 -0.67
C ALA A 87 -20.22 -5.70 -2.09
N TYR A 88 -19.10 -4.98 -2.23
CA TYR A 88 -18.57 -4.56 -3.54
C TYR A 88 -17.96 -5.72 -4.35
N LEU A 89 -17.49 -6.76 -3.69
CA LEU A 89 -16.93 -7.94 -4.33
C LEU A 89 -17.94 -9.09 -4.46
N SER A 90 -19.15 -8.89 -3.96
CA SER A 90 -20.19 -9.90 -4.03
C SER A 90 -20.47 -10.31 -5.48
N TYR A 91 -20.83 -11.55 -5.61
CA TYR A 91 -21.12 -12.17 -6.90
C TYR A 91 -22.34 -11.52 -7.56
N GLU A 92 -22.13 -10.84 -8.66
CA GLU A 92 -23.23 -10.29 -9.47
C GLU A 92 -23.68 -11.32 -10.50
N LYS A 93 -24.92 -11.82 -10.37
CA LYS A 93 -25.54 -12.58 -11.43
C LYS A 93 -26.05 -11.64 -12.51
N SER A 94 -25.59 -11.81 -13.73
CA SER A 94 -26.18 -11.15 -14.88
C SER A 94 -27.53 -11.79 -15.20
N SER A 95 -28.62 -11.06 -14.93
CA SER A 95 -29.99 -11.54 -15.13
C SER A 95 -30.56 -11.34 -16.54
N GLN A 96 -29.74 -10.91 -17.50
CA GLN A 96 -30.24 -10.41 -18.79
C GLN A 96 -30.43 -11.47 -19.90
N LEU A 97 -30.13 -12.74 -19.64
CA LEU A 97 -30.29 -13.79 -20.66
C LEU A 97 -31.12 -14.95 -20.10
N GLU A 98 -32.35 -15.09 -20.55
CA GLU A 98 -33.26 -16.17 -20.14
C GLU A 98 -32.72 -17.59 -20.34
N ARG A 99 -31.69 -17.77 -21.17
CA ARG A 99 -31.07 -19.06 -21.50
C ARG A 99 -29.65 -19.25 -20.97
N PHE A 100 -29.01 -18.23 -20.42
CA PHE A 100 -27.63 -18.29 -19.95
C PHE A 100 -27.47 -17.61 -18.60
N SER A 101 -26.76 -18.25 -17.68
CA SER A 101 -26.30 -17.60 -16.43
C SER A 101 -24.92 -17.01 -16.66
N GLY A 102 -24.81 -15.69 -16.57
CA GLY A 102 -23.53 -14.98 -16.58
C GLY A 102 -23.11 -14.60 -15.17
N SER A 103 -21.84 -14.52 -14.93
CA SER A 103 -21.26 -14.03 -13.67
C SER A 103 -20.08 -13.10 -13.91
N ILE A 104 -19.93 -12.11 -13.05
CA ILE A 104 -18.75 -11.23 -13.03
C ILE A 104 -17.78 -11.78 -12.01
N ILE A 105 -16.59 -12.17 -12.46
CA ILE A 105 -15.49 -12.65 -11.62
C ILE A 105 -14.42 -11.54 -11.61
N ARG A 106 -13.90 -11.22 -10.42
CA ARG A 106 -12.84 -10.26 -10.23
C ARG A 106 -11.58 -10.97 -9.79
N ASP A 107 -10.60 -11.07 -10.70
CA ASP A 107 -9.30 -11.69 -10.43
C ASP A 107 -8.23 -10.63 -10.15
N PRO A 108 -7.27 -10.91 -9.24
CA PRO A 108 -6.14 -10.03 -9.02
C PRO A 108 -5.29 -9.85 -10.29
N LEU A 109 -4.95 -8.61 -10.62
CA LEU A 109 -3.97 -8.33 -11.69
C LEU A 109 -2.59 -8.88 -11.34
N GLY A 110 -2.17 -8.67 -10.12
CA GLY A 110 -0.84 -8.99 -9.61
C GLY A 110 -0.18 -7.80 -8.92
N CYS A 111 1.14 -7.76 -8.90
CA CYS A 111 1.87 -6.69 -8.25
C CYS A 111 1.59 -5.33 -8.90
N ILE A 112 1.25 -4.37 -8.06
CA ILE A 112 1.06 -2.96 -8.45
C ILE A 112 2.27 -2.17 -7.96
N LEU A 113 2.98 -1.52 -8.89
CA LEU A 113 4.01 -0.55 -8.54
C LEU A 113 3.36 0.80 -8.25
N THR A 114 3.52 1.28 -7.03
CA THR A 114 2.99 2.59 -6.63
C THR A 114 4.11 3.58 -6.42
N VAL A 115 4.07 4.70 -7.15
CA VAL A 115 5.04 5.79 -7.02
C VAL A 115 4.37 6.95 -6.32
N MET A 116 4.79 7.23 -5.08
CA MET A 116 4.10 8.18 -4.21
C MET A 116 4.88 9.48 -4.03
N PRO A 117 4.18 10.63 -4.08
CA PRO A 117 4.77 11.94 -3.83
C PRO A 117 4.96 12.20 -2.33
N TYR A 118 5.70 13.25 -2.00
CA TYR A 118 6.02 13.65 -0.63
C TYR A 118 4.91 14.45 0.08
N ASN A 119 4.03 15.14 -0.67
CA ASN A 119 3.11 16.13 -0.08
C ASN A 119 1.96 15.54 0.74
N TYR A 120 1.51 14.32 0.41
CA TYR A 120 0.53 13.54 1.17
C TYR A 120 1.00 12.09 1.26
N PRO A 121 2.05 11.82 2.05
CA PRO A 121 2.79 10.56 1.99
C PRO A 121 1.97 9.33 2.40
N LEU A 122 1.03 9.47 3.31
CA LEU A 122 0.16 8.38 3.73
C LEU A 122 -1.13 8.33 2.88
N TRP A 123 -1.79 9.47 2.69
CA TRP A 123 -3.09 9.51 2.02
C TRP A 123 -3.04 9.04 0.57
N GLN A 124 -2.02 9.46 -0.19
CA GLN A 124 -1.88 9.03 -1.59
C GLN A 124 -1.71 7.52 -1.71
N LEU A 125 -0.96 6.91 -0.80
CA LEU A 125 -0.80 5.47 -0.74
C LEU A 125 -2.12 4.78 -0.36
N VAL A 126 -2.82 5.25 0.68
CA VAL A 126 -4.06 4.64 1.18
C VAL A 126 -5.15 4.58 0.12
N ARG A 127 -5.24 5.58 -0.75
CA ARG A 127 -6.19 5.60 -1.88
C ARG A 127 -6.05 4.40 -2.82
N ILE A 128 -4.84 3.88 -2.97
CA ILE A 128 -4.55 2.70 -3.81
C ILE A 128 -4.53 1.44 -2.96
N LEU A 129 -3.88 1.49 -1.81
CA LEU A 129 -3.65 0.35 -0.93
C LEU A 129 -4.95 -0.36 -0.54
N GLY A 130 -5.98 0.37 -0.16
CA GLY A 130 -7.23 -0.21 0.29
C GLY A 130 -7.88 -1.09 -0.77
N SER A 131 -8.06 -0.57 -1.98
CA SER A 131 -8.63 -1.31 -3.11
C SER A 131 -7.70 -2.42 -3.61
N ALA A 132 -6.40 -2.16 -3.69
CA ALA A 132 -5.42 -3.15 -4.13
C ALA A 132 -5.40 -4.36 -3.21
N LEU A 133 -5.35 -4.14 -1.88
CA LEU A 133 -5.35 -5.20 -0.89
C LEU A 133 -6.63 -6.03 -0.97
N VAL A 134 -7.79 -5.39 -1.00
CA VAL A 134 -9.10 -6.06 -1.09
C VAL A 134 -9.22 -6.91 -2.34
N LEU A 135 -8.71 -6.42 -3.49
CA LEU A 135 -8.69 -7.16 -4.75
C LEU A 135 -7.57 -8.23 -4.83
N GLY A 136 -6.68 -8.30 -3.83
CA GLY A 136 -5.59 -9.27 -3.80
C GLY A 136 -4.37 -8.88 -4.65
N ASN A 137 -4.16 -7.58 -4.86
CA ASN A 137 -3.03 -7.04 -5.60
C ASN A 137 -1.94 -6.56 -4.64
N PRO A 138 -0.82 -7.27 -4.48
CA PRO A 138 0.30 -6.79 -3.66
C PRO A 138 0.88 -5.49 -4.19
N ILE A 139 1.39 -4.66 -3.27
CA ILE A 139 1.95 -3.35 -3.59
C ILE A 139 3.47 -3.37 -3.45
N LEU A 140 4.13 -2.91 -4.49
CA LEU A 140 5.52 -2.49 -4.45
C LEU A 140 5.54 -0.97 -4.37
N LEU A 141 5.91 -0.45 -3.22
CA LEU A 141 5.89 0.98 -2.93
C LEU A 141 7.25 1.62 -3.25
N LYS A 142 7.30 2.57 -4.17
CA LYS A 142 8.41 3.50 -4.33
C LYS A 142 7.96 4.87 -3.85
N HIS A 143 8.36 5.24 -2.66
CA HIS A 143 8.03 6.55 -2.10
C HIS A 143 9.02 7.62 -2.54
N SER A 144 8.64 8.91 -2.34
CA SER A 144 9.58 10.01 -2.47
C SER A 144 10.75 9.84 -1.48
N GLU A 145 11.94 10.24 -1.89
CA GLU A 145 13.14 10.21 -1.03
C GLU A 145 13.00 11.16 0.17
N VAL A 146 12.23 12.24 0.01
CA VAL A 146 11.92 13.21 1.08
C VAL A 146 11.15 12.55 2.24
N THR A 147 10.34 11.53 1.95
CA THR A 147 9.47 10.86 2.92
C THR A 147 9.83 9.38 3.10
N ALA A 148 11.13 9.11 3.09
CA ALA A 148 11.67 7.76 3.23
C ALA A 148 11.37 7.14 4.60
N GLY A 149 11.36 7.93 5.67
CA GLY A 149 11.01 7.49 7.01
C GLY A 149 9.54 7.12 7.14
N VAL A 150 8.64 7.91 6.56
CA VAL A 150 7.21 7.56 6.50
C VAL A 150 7.00 6.25 5.76
N ALA A 151 7.64 6.06 4.61
CA ALA A 151 7.56 4.81 3.85
C ALA A 151 8.07 3.61 4.65
N HIS A 152 9.17 3.77 5.37
CA HIS A 152 9.72 2.75 6.26
C HIS A 152 8.79 2.44 7.44
N ALA A 153 8.20 3.46 8.06
CA ALA A 153 7.23 3.28 9.14
C ALA A 153 6.00 2.51 8.68
N ILE A 154 5.49 2.80 7.48
CA ILE A 154 4.36 2.06 6.88
C ILE A 154 4.74 0.59 6.62
N GLU A 155 5.91 0.33 6.02
CA GLU A 155 6.39 -1.04 5.78
C GLU A 155 6.53 -1.83 7.08
N ASN A 156 7.04 -1.21 8.15
CA ASN A 156 7.17 -1.86 9.46
C ASN A 156 5.81 -2.25 10.03
N ILE A 157 4.76 -1.44 9.86
CA ILE A 157 3.41 -1.81 10.27
C ILE A 157 2.96 -3.10 9.54
N PHE A 158 3.19 -3.21 8.23
CA PHE A 158 2.85 -4.44 7.49
C PHE A 158 3.68 -5.64 7.96
N ARG A 159 4.94 -5.43 8.31
CA ARG A 159 5.80 -6.48 8.87
C ARG A 159 5.31 -6.93 10.24
N ASP A 160 4.90 -6.00 11.11
CA ASP A 160 4.32 -6.29 12.43
C ASP A 160 2.99 -7.07 12.33
N LEU A 161 2.28 -6.94 11.21
CA LEU A 161 1.08 -7.70 10.87
C LEU A 161 1.39 -9.05 10.19
N ASP A 162 2.66 -9.45 10.16
CA ASP A 162 3.15 -10.64 9.44
C ASP A 162 2.71 -10.69 7.97
N SER A 163 2.68 -9.52 7.33
CA SER A 163 2.17 -9.35 5.98
C SER A 163 3.22 -8.75 5.04
N TYR A 164 3.38 -9.37 3.89
CA TYR A 164 4.22 -8.88 2.79
C TYR A 164 3.42 -8.22 1.65
N PHE A 165 2.15 -7.93 1.88
CA PHE A 165 1.29 -7.29 0.87
C PHE A 165 1.79 -5.94 0.40
N LEU A 166 2.52 -5.23 1.26
CA LEU A 166 3.24 -4.02 0.90
C LEU A 166 4.73 -4.22 1.16
N GLN A 167 5.53 -3.95 0.13
CA GLN A 167 6.98 -3.95 0.20
C GLN A 167 7.49 -2.58 -0.27
N ASN A 168 8.28 -1.92 0.56
CA ASN A 168 8.88 -0.64 0.20
C ASN A 168 10.22 -0.87 -0.52
N ILE A 169 10.39 -0.25 -1.70
CA ILE A 169 11.67 -0.27 -2.42
C ILE A 169 12.27 1.12 -2.49
N ARG A 170 13.55 1.17 -2.29
CA ARG A 170 14.37 2.39 -2.45
C ARG A 170 15.32 2.19 -3.61
N ILE A 171 15.03 2.88 -4.70
CA ILE A 171 15.85 2.86 -5.92
C ILE A 171 16.04 4.29 -6.43
N PRO A 172 17.19 4.60 -7.04
CA PRO A 172 17.37 5.86 -7.73
C PRO A 172 16.48 5.92 -8.99
N VAL A 173 16.22 7.12 -9.47
CA VAL A 173 15.39 7.32 -10.69
C VAL A 173 15.94 6.54 -11.88
N SER A 174 17.26 6.44 -12.01
CA SER A 174 17.93 5.68 -13.08
C SER A 174 17.65 4.17 -13.07
N GLY A 175 17.23 3.60 -11.93
CA GLY A 175 16.86 2.18 -11.82
C GLY A 175 15.42 1.87 -12.19
N PHE A 176 14.61 2.89 -12.47
CA PHE A 176 13.17 2.78 -12.59
C PHE A 176 12.73 2.01 -13.86
N GLU A 177 13.42 2.24 -14.98
CA GLU A 177 13.09 1.58 -16.26
C GLU A 177 13.19 0.05 -16.15
N THR A 178 14.23 -0.45 -15.49
CA THR A 178 14.42 -1.88 -15.28
C THR A 178 13.30 -2.47 -14.42
N LEU A 179 12.84 -1.71 -13.42
CA LEU A 179 11.76 -2.15 -12.55
C LEU A 179 10.42 -2.22 -13.27
N ILE A 180 10.06 -1.16 -14.03
CA ILE A 180 8.81 -1.13 -14.80
C ILE A 180 8.77 -2.23 -15.87
N ALA A 181 9.91 -2.59 -16.45
CA ALA A 181 10.00 -3.64 -17.45
C ALA A 181 9.86 -5.06 -16.87
N ASP A 182 9.88 -5.23 -15.55
CA ASP A 182 9.77 -6.54 -14.93
C ASP A 182 8.35 -7.11 -15.06
N LYS A 183 8.25 -8.30 -15.68
CA LYS A 183 6.97 -8.95 -15.96
C LYS A 183 6.15 -9.32 -14.70
N ARG A 184 6.75 -9.31 -13.52
CA ARG A 184 6.07 -9.55 -12.24
C ARG A 184 5.25 -8.34 -11.80
N ILE A 185 5.60 -7.15 -12.27
CA ILE A 185 4.82 -5.91 -12.10
C ILE A 185 3.75 -5.87 -13.18
N ARG A 186 2.52 -5.66 -12.79
CA ARG A 186 1.34 -5.77 -13.67
C ARG A 186 0.60 -4.47 -13.87
N ALA A 187 0.80 -3.48 -13.01
CA ALA A 187 0.29 -2.12 -13.09
C ALA A 187 1.17 -1.14 -12.28
#